data_4a172656a5328b48ac702125088735ee
#
_entry.id   4a172656a5328b48ac702125088735ee
#
_cell.length_a   1.000
_cell.length_b   1.000
_cell.length_c   1.000
_cell.angle_alpha   90.00
_cell.angle_beta   90.00
_cell.angle_gamma   90.00
#
_symmetry.space_group_name_H-M   'P 1'
#
loop_
_entity.id
_entity.type
_entity.pdbx_description
1 polymer ?
#
loop_
_entity_poly.entity_id
_entity_poly.type
_entity_poly.pdbx_seq_one_letter_code
_entity_poly.pdbx_strand_id
1 'polypeptide(L)'
;MARQLWVLRHAEAEPHGTRSDSQRRLTARGEDQARAAGAALSRMDVAFEAVLFSPKMRASQTAELAAEHWGQGQRELLRSHQPLASGFDGRQALDALSAIGADGRLLIVGHEPDLSRTVADLTGGRIDLKKGGLAVVRLEGVGGELAVLMRPRELALIAGVPGGGN
;
A
#
# COMPACT_ATOMS: atom_id res chain seq x y z
N MET A 1 2.17 7.33 -21.39
CA MET A 1 1.52 7.37 -20.06
C MET A 1 2.55 7.17 -18.97
N ALA A 2 2.27 7.56 -17.76
CA ALA A 2 3.24 7.53 -16.68
C ALA A 2 3.16 6.23 -15.88
N ARG A 3 4.30 5.75 -15.36
CA ARG A 3 4.30 4.72 -14.32
C ARG A 3 3.57 5.22 -13.09
N GLN A 4 2.97 4.32 -12.35
CA GLN A 4 2.27 4.66 -11.12
C GLN A 4 2.82 3.85 -9.95
N LEU A 5 3.11 4.54 -8.86
CA LEU A 5 3.39 3.94 -7.58
C LEU A 5 2.14 4.07 -6.70
N TRP A 6 1.58 2.95 -6.33
CA TRP A 6 0.47 2.85 -5.39
C TRP A 6 1.04 2.48 -4.03
N VAL A 7 0.71 3.24 -3.02
CA VAL A 7 1.31 3.14 -1.68
C VAL A 7 0.21 2.86 -0.69
N LEU A 8 0.22 1.67 -0.10
CA LEU A 8 -0.75 1.26 0.92
C LEU A 8 -0.04 1.10 2.26
N ARG A 9 -0.44 1.88 3.25
CA ARG A 9 0.04 1.67 4.62
C ARG A 9 -0.68 0.47 5.22
N HIS A 10 0.06 -0.38 5.97
CA HIS A 10 -0.57 -1.48 6.69
C HIS A 10 -1.75 -0.97 7.53
N ALA A 11 -2.77 -1.82 7.68
CA ALA A 11 -3.98 -1.52 8.43
C ALA A 11 -3.73 -1.54 9.94
N GLU A 12 -4.76 -1.25 10.74
CA GLU A 12 -4.65 -1.21 12.20
C GLU A 12 -4.09 -2.53 12.75
N ALA A 13 -3.07 -2.42 13.58
CA ALA A 13 -2.37 -3.56 14.18
C ALA A 13 -2.42 -3.52 15.70
N GLU A 14 -2.11 -4.66 16.31
CA GLU A 14 -1.95 -4.80 17.76
C GLU A 14 -1.02 -3.71 18.32
N PRO A 15 -1.25 -3.27 19.57
CA PRO A 15 -0.39 -2.28 20.22
C PRO A 15 1.06 -2.77 20.35
N HIS A 16 1.99 -1.81 20.42
CA HIS A 16 3.38 -2.10 20.77
C HIS A 16 3.44 -2.81 22.12
N GLY A 17 4.34 -3.79 22.24
CA GLY A 17 4.51 -4.56 23.46
C GLY A 17 3.67 -5.83 23.54
N THR A 18 2.70 -6.03 22.65
CA THR A 18 1.90 -7.27 22.60
C THR A 18 2.75 -8.46 22.17
N ARG A 19 3.62 -8.24 21.20
CA ARG A 19 4.57 -9.21 20.61
C ARG A 19 5.83 -8.46 20.16
N SER A 20 6.82 -9.20 19.66
CA SER A 20 7.91 -8.56 18.93
C SER A 20 7.33 -7.74 17.76
N ASP A 21 7.95 -6.61 17.44
CA ASP A 21 7.39 -5.67 16.44
C ASP A 21 7.07 -6.34 15.10
N SER A 22 7.97 -7.19 14.61
CA SER A 22 7.78 -7.88 13.32
C SER A 22 6.61 -8.88 13.32
N GLN A 23 6.15 -9.33 14.50
CA GLN A 23 5.09 -10.33 14.66
C GLN A 23 3.75 -9.73 15.06
N ARG A 24 3.65 -8.42 15.30
CA ARG A 24 2.37 -7.78 15.60
C ARG A 24 1.41 -7.97 14.43
N ARG A 25 0.23 -8.46 14.75
CA ARG A 25 -0.82 -8.80 13.78
C ARG A 25 -1.81 -7.65 13.60
N LEU A 26 -2.59 -7.71 12.56
CA LEU A 26 -3.75 -6.85 12.41
C LEU A 26 -4.76 -7.13 13.51
N THR A 27 -5.47 -6.09 13.94
CA THR A 27 -6.70 -6.23 14.73
C THR A 27 -7.85 -6.66 13.82
N ALA A 28 -8.99 -7.06 14.39
CA ALA A 28 -10.18 -7.35 13.60
C ALA A 28 -10.59 -6.16 12.73
N ARG A 29 -10.51 -4.94 13.27
CA ARG A 29 -10.74 -3.72 12.49
C ARG A 29 -9.73 -3.53 11.37
N GLY A 30 -8.44 -3.82 11.64
CA GLY A 30 -7.38 -3.77 10.63
C GLY A 30 -7.61 -4.77 9.50
N GLU A 31 -8.08 -5.97 9.81
CA GLU A 31 -8.44 -6.96 8.80
C GLU A 31 -9.57 -6.45 7.88
N ASP A 32 -10.59 -5.84 8.46
CA ASP A 32 -11.69 -5.24 7.70
C ASP A 32 -11.20 -4.08 6.81
N GLN A 33 -10.30 -3.24 7.33
CA GLN A 33 -9.67 -2.17 6.55
C GLN A 33 -8.87 -2.71 5.37
N ALA A 34 -8.11 -3.78 5.57
CA ALA A 34 -7.32 -4.40 4.50
C ALA A 34 -8.21 -5.01 3.41
N ARG A 35 -9.27 -5.72 3.79
CA ARG A 35 -10.25 -6.25 2.84
C ARG A 35 -10.96 -5.15 2.07
N ALA A 36 -11.36 -4.08 2.76
CA ALA A 36 -11.99 -2.92 2.13
C ALA A 36 -11.06 -2.26 1.10
N ALA A 37 -9.78 -2.10 1.43
CA ALA A 37 -8.80 -1.55 0.48
C ALA A 37 -8.71 -2.41 -0.78
N GLY A 38 -8.63 -3.72 -0.64
CA GLY A 38 -8.59 -4.65 -1.77
C GLY A 38 -9.87 -4.62 -2.61
N ALA A 39 -11.02 -4.60 -1.95
CA ALA A 39 -12.31 -4.51 -2.63
C ALA A 39 -12.47 -3.19 -3.39
N ALA A 40 -12.01 -2.08 -2.80
CA ALA A 40 -12.02 -0.77 -3.45
C ALA A 40 -11.16 -0.77 -4.73
N LEU A 41 -9.96 -1.31 -4.65
CA LEU A 41 -9.07 -1.43 -5.81
C LEU A 41 -9.69 -2.28 -6.92
N SER A 42 -10.34 -3.38 -6.55
CA SER A 42 -11.07 -4.23 -7.49
C SER A 42 -12.23 -3.48 -8.15
N ARG A 43 -13.00 -2.72 -7.38
CA ARG A 43 -14.13 -1.92 -7.91
C ARG A 43 -13.68 -0.77 -8.80
N MET A 44 -12.49 -0.24 -8.57
CA MET A 44 -11.88 0.78 -9.42
C MET A 44 -11.22 0.18 -10.68
N ASP A 45 -11.30 -1.13 -10.85
CA ASP A 45 -10.69 -1.87 -11.96
C ASP A 45 -9.18 -1.64 -12.06
N VAL A 46 -8.50 -1.61 -10.92
CA VAL A 46 -7.05 -1.41 -10.86
C VAL A 46 -6.34 -2.76 -10.90
N ALA A 47 -5.43 -2.91 -11.85
CA ALA A 47 -4.55 -4.06 -11.94
C ALA A 47 -3.08 -3.61 -11.82
N PHE A 48 -2.27 -4.41 -11.14
CA PHE A 48 -0.85 -4.16 -10.90
C PHE A 48 0.02 -5.10 -11.75
N GLU A 49 1.23 -4.67 -12.06
CA GLU A 49 2.27 -5.54 -12.62
C GLU A 49 3.13 -6.18 -11.54
N ALA A 50 3.22 -5.55 -10.38
CA ALA A 50 3.92 -6.09 -9.22
C ALA A 50 3.27 -5.59 -7.93
N VAL A 51 3.31 -6.44 -6.90
CA VAL A 51 2.83 -6.12 -5.56
C VAL A 51 3.91 -6.53 -4.56
N LEU A 52 4.52 -5.55 -3.91
CA LEU A 52 5.57 -5.76 -2.93
C LEU A 52 5.08 -5.39 -1.53
N PHE A 53 5.35 -6.22 -0.55
CA PHE A 53 4.95 -5.94 0.83
C PHE A 53 6.10 -6.18 1.80
N SER A 54 6.09 -5.44 2.90
CA SER A 54 7.03 -5.65 4.00
C SER A 54 6.85 -7.03 4.61
N PRO A 55 7.94 -7.72 4.99
CA PRO A 55 7.86 -9.02 5.66
C PRO A 55 7.26 -8.95 7.07
N LYS A 56 7.10 -7.77 7.66
CA LYS A 56 6.44 -7.64 8.97
C LYS A 56 4.98 -8.09 8.87
N MET A 57 4.53 -8.86 9.86
CA MET A 57 3.24 -9.55 9.82
C MET A 57 2.06 -8.65 9.45
N ARG A 58 1.97 -7.46 10.05
CA ARG A 58 0.86 -6.53 9.78
C ARG A 58 0.79 -6.04 8.33
N ALA A 59 1.93 -5.94 7.65
CA ALA A 59 1.98 -5.55 6.24
C ALA A 59 1.69 -6.73 5.32
N SER A 60 2.24 -7.91 5.60
CA SER A 60 1.95 -9.12 4.83
C SER A 60 0.47 -9.50 4.93
N GLN A 61 -0.12 -9.42 6.12
CA GLN A 61 -1.56 -9.65 6.29
C GLN A 61 -2.41 -8.64 5.53
N THR A 62 -2.02 -7.35 5.56
CA THR A 62 -2.71 -6.31 4.79
C THR A 62 -2.72 -6.66 3.30
N ALA A 63 -1.57 -7.02 2.74
CA ALA A 63 -1.45 -7.39 1.33
C ALA A 63 -2.28 -8.64 0.98
N GLU A 64 -2.20 -9.68 1.78
CA GLU A 64 -2.91 -10.93 1.57
C GLU A 64 -4.44 -10.75 1.64
N LEU A 65 -4.93 -10.02 2.64
CA LEU A 65 -6.35 -9.76 2.81
C LEU A 65 -6.90 -8.85 1.72
N ALA A 66 -6.14 -7.84 1.31
CA ALA A 66 -6.52 -7.02 0.16
C ALA A 66 -6.65 -7.86 -1.11
N ALA A 67 -5.74 -8.79 -1.32
CA ALA A 67 -5.70 -9.64 -2.50
C ALA A 67 -6.82 -10.69 -2.56
N GLU A 68 -7.54 -10.94 -1.46
CA GLU A 68 -8.69 -11.86 -1.46
C GLU A 68 -9.75 -11.51 -2.51
N HIS A 69 -9.89 -10.22 -2.82
CA HIS A 69 -10.86 -9.70 -3.79
C HIS A 69 -10.34 -9.65 -5.22
N TRP A 70 -9.09 -10.05 -5.45
CA TRP A 70 -8.45 -9.98 -6.76
C TRP A 70 -8.47 -11.32 -7.47
N GLY A 71 -8.42 -11.30 -8.80
CA GLY A 71 -8.27 -12.51 -9.60
C GLY A 71 -6.95 -13.23 -9.30
N GLN A 72 -6.89 -14.53 -9.60
CA GLN A 72 -5.75 -15.37 -9.29
C GLN A 72 -4.42 -14.80 -9.81
N GLY A 73 -4.41 -14.30 -11.06
CA GLY A 73 -3.21 -13.72 -11.65
C GLY A 73 -2.64 -12.54 -10.86
N GLN A 74 -3.52 -11.70 -10.31
CA GLN A 74 -3.09 -10.58 -9.45
C GLN A 74 -2.59 -11.07 -8.08
N ARG A 75 -3.22 -12.08 -7.51
CA ARG A 75 -2.81 -12.67 -6.22
C ARG A 75 -1.43 -13.33 -6.31
N GLU A 76 -1.09 -13.91 -7.44
CA GLU A 76 0.22 -14.52 -7.68
C GLU A 76 1.37 -13.51 -7.80
N LEU A 77 1.07 -12.21 -7.93
CA LEU A 77 2.07 -11.14 -7.98
C LEU A 77 2.62 -10.74 -6.61
N LEU A 78 2.00 -11.17 -5.51
CA LEU A 78 2.42 -10.80 -4.16
C LEU A 78 3.82 -11.35 -3.85
N ARG A 79 4.74 -10.44 -3.47
CA ARG A 79 6.11 -10.79 -3.09
C ARG A 79 6.54 -10.02 -1.85
N SER A 80 7.13 -10.74 -0.90
CA SER A 80 7.81 -10.11 0.23
C SER A 80 9.04 -9.35 -0.27
N HIS A 81 9.22 -8.12 0.22
CA HIS A 81 10.32 -7.24 -0.17
C HIS A 81 10.99 -6.68 1.07
N GLN A 82 12.16 -7.22 1.40
CA GLN A 82 12.87 -6.90 2.64
C GLN A 82 13.11 -5.40 2.85
N PRO A 83 13.46 -4.59 1.82
CA PRO A 83 13.65 -3.16 2.00
C PRO A 83 12.45 -2.41 2.59
N LEU A 84 11.23 -2.91 2.40
CA LEU A 84 10.01 -2.31 2.99
C LEU A 84 9.89 -2.51 4.50
N ALA A 85 10.71 -3.38 5.10
CA ALA A 85 10.66 -3.61 6.54
C ALA A 85 11.07 -2.38 7.35
N SER A 86 12.07 -1.63 6.87
CA SER A 86 12.56 -0.42 7.51
C SER A 86 13.46 0.36 6.56
N GLY A 87 13.31 1.69 6.57
CA GLY A 87 14.19 2.60 5.84
C GLY A 87 13.91 2.73 4.35
N PHE A 88 12.77 2.23 3.88
CA PHE A 88 12.38 2.38 2.48
C PHE A 88 12.25 3.86 2.10
N ASP A 89 12.71 4.22 0.91
CA ASP A 89 12.77 5.59 0.43
C ASP A 89 12.46 5.70 -1.08
N GLY A 90 12.49 6.93 -1.59
CA GLY A 90 12.20 7.21 -3.00
C GLY A 90 13.14 6.53 -3.97
N ARG A 91 14.42 6.37 -3.61
CA ARG A 91 15.41 5.68 -4.44
C ARG A 91 15.05 4.21 -4.61
N GLN A 92 14.72 3.54 -3.51
CA GLN A 92 14.31 2.15 -3.53
C GLN A 92 12.99 1.97 -4.28
N ALA A 93 12.08 2.94 -4.20
CA ALA A 93 10.86 2.93 -4.99
C ALA A 93 11.14 3.03 -6.49
N LEU A 94 12.07 3.90 -6.90
CA LEU A 94 12.49 4.01 -8.31
C LEU A 94 13.16 2.73 -8.80
N ASP A 95 13.99 2.10 -7.98
CA ASP A 95 14.61 0.82 -8.30
C ASP A 95 13.53 -0.26 -8.53
N ALA A 96 12.54 -0.36 -7.66
CA ALA A 96 11.43 -1.31 -7.81
C ALA A 96 10.59 -1.01 -9.06
N LEU A 97 10.32 0.26 -9.34
CA LEU A 97 9.58 0.69 -10.53
C LEU A 97 10.32 0.39 -11.83
N SER A 98 11.64 0.31 -11.81
CA SER A 98 12.44 0.00 -13.01
C SER A 98 12.17 -1.42 -13.54
N ALA A 99 11.63 -2.30 -12.71
CA ALA A 99 11.31 -3.68 -13.07
C ALA A 99 9.94 -3.85 -13.76
N ILE A 100 9.13 -2.80 -13.84
CA ILE A 100 7.83 -2.84 -14.49
C ILE A 100 7.82 -1.99 -15.76
N GLY A 101 6.81 -2.19 -16.59
CA GLY A 101 6.66 -1.48 -17.87
C GLY A 101 6.48 0.04 -17.71
N ALA A 102 6.64 0.77 -18.81
CA ALA A 102 6.60 2.23 -18.83
C ALA A 102 5.26 2.82 -18.38
N ASP A 103 4.18 2.07 -18.54
CA ASP A 103 2.82 2.46 -18.16
C ASP A 103 2.29 1.60 -16.99
N GLY A 104 3.19 0.89 -16.32
CA GLY A 104 2.84 -0.09 -15.30
C GLY A 104 2.47 0.53 -13.96
N ARG A 105 1.80 -0.28 -13.14
CA ARG A 105 1.45 0.05 -11.75
C ARG A 105 2.16 -0.91 -10.80
N LEU A 106 2.88 -0.33 -9.83
CA LEU A 106 3.48 -1.05 -8.72
C LEU A 106 2.70 -0.71 -7.44
N LEU A 107 2.27 -1.72 -6.71
CA LEU A 107 1.75 -1.54 -5.35
C LEU A 107 2.84 -1.89 -4.34
N ILE A 108 3.07 -1.00 -3.38
CA ILE A 108 3.88 -1.30 -2.19
C ILE A 108 3.02 -1.21 -0.93
N VAL A 109 3.24 -2.14 -0.01
CA VAL A 109 2.56 -2.19 1.29
C VAL A 109 3.61 -2.13 2.39
N GLY A 110 3.54 -1.10 3.23
CA GLY A 110 4.60 -0.86 4.22
C GLY A 110 4.17 0.00 5.39
N HIS A 111 5.12 0.76 5.89
CA HIS A 111 5.06 1.43 7.20
C HIS A 111 5.34 2.92 7.12
N GLU A 112 4.89 3.66 8.12
CA GLU A 112 5.29 5.02 8.38
C GLU A 112 6.49 5.06 9.34
N PRO A 113 7.37 6.06 9.22
CA PRO A 113 7.30 7.23 8.34
C PRO A 113 7.83 6.99 6.92
N ASP A 114 8.28 5.79 6.61
CA ASP A 114 8.96 5.47 5.34
C ASP A 114 8.11 5.78 4.10
N LEU A 115 6.81 5.44 4.14
CA LEU A 115 5.94 5.63 2.98
C LEU A 115 5.68 7.12 2.69
N SER A 116 5.42 7.94 3.71
CA SER A 116 5.27 9.38 3.52
C SER A 116 6.57 10.03 3.06
N ARG A 117 7.71 9.55 3.56
CA ARG A 117 9.03 9.99 3.09
C ARG A 117 9.24 9.64 1.62
N THR A 118 8.87 8.43 1.22
CA THR A 118 8.95 8.00 -0.17
C THR A 118 8.14 8.92 -1.08
N VAL A 119 6.91 9.25 -0.68
CA VAL A 119 6.07 10.20 -1.43
C VAL A 119 6.74 11.58 -1.49
N ALA A 120 7.27 12.07 -0.38
CA ALA A 120 7.98 13.36 -0.34
C ALA A 120 9.22 13.37 -1.25
N ASP A 121 10.00 12.29 -1.25
CA ASP A 121 11.18 12.15 -2.11
C ASP A 121 10.81 12.24 -3.59
N LEU A 122 9.68 11.66 -3.98
CA LEU A 122 9.25 11.58 -5.38
C LEU A 122 8.48 12.82 -5.85
N THR A 123 7.75 13.48 -4.95
CA THR A 123 6.81 14.55 -5.32
C THR A 123 7.13 15.91 -4.71
N GLY A 124 7.97 15.95 -3.67
CA GLY A 124 8.17 17.15 -2.86
C GLY A 124 7.01 17.43 -1.88
N GLY A 125 5.93 16.65 -1.92
CA GLY A 125 4.73 16.86 -1.13
C GLY A 125 4.75 16.13 0.21
N ARG A 126 4.18 16.77 1.22
CA ARG A 126 4.00 16.18 2.54
C ARG A 126 2.58 15.66 2.67
N ILE A 127 2.44 14.37 3.06
CA ILE A 127 1.13 13.74 3.26
C ILE A 127 0.98 13.17 4.66
N ASP A 128 -0.28 12.99 5.07
CA ASP A 128 -0.64 12.23 6.25
C ASP A 128 -1.34 10.95 5.80
N LEU A 129 -0.56 9.87 5.74
CA LEU A 129 -1.05 8.56 5.30
C LEU A 129 -1.53 7.76 6.51
N LYS A 130 -2.84 7.57 6.62
CA LYS A 130 -3.45 6.83 7.73
C LYS A 130 -3.22 5.33 7.60
N LYS A 131 -3.27 4.58 8.72
CA LYS A 131 -3.25 3.10 8.70
C LYS A 131 -4.38 2.60 7.81
N GLY A 132 -4.06 1.74 6.87
CA GLY A 132 -5.01 1.27 5.86
C GLY A 132 -5.32 2.29 4.76
N GLY A 133 -4.66 3.42 4.74
CA GLY A 133 -4.81 4.46 3.73
C GLY A 133 -3.95 4.22 2.49
N LEU A 134 -4.31 4.88 1.41
CA LEU A 134 -3.71 4.72 0.08
C LEU A 134 -3.27 6.06 -0.50
N ALA A 135 -2.09 6.08 -1.10
CA ALA A 135 -1.63 7.20 -1.93
C ALA A 135 -1.24 6.68 -3.32
N VAL A 136 -1.40 7.51 -4.33
CA VAL A 136 -1.00 7.18 -5.71
C VAL A 136 -0.11 8.30 -6.24
N VAL A 137 1.07 7.94 -6.68
CA VAL A 137 2.04 8.85 -7.31
C VAL A 137 2.16 8.48 -8.77
N ARG A 138 1.99 9.45 -9.64
CA ARG A 138 2.31 9.34 -11.06
C ARG A 138 3.73 9.82 -11.29
N LEU A 139 4.52 9.07 -12.04
CA LEU A 139 5.93 9.34 -12.26
C LEU A 139 6.24 9.60 -13.71
N GLU A 140 6.90 10.71 -13.96
CA GLU A 140 7.52 11.03 -15.23
C GLU A 140 9.03 11.18 -15.00
N GLY A 141 9.82 10.25 -15.52
CA GLY A 141 11.24 10.18 -15.21
C GLY A 141 11.47 9.81 -13.73
N VAL A 142 12.25 10.64 -13.01
CA VAL A 142 12.60 10.41 -11.60
C VAL A 142 11.74 11.23 -10.63
N GLY A 143 10.92 12.12 -11.12
CA GLY A 143 10.01 12.95 -10.34
C GLY A 143 8.55 12.57 -10.59
N GLY A 144 7.69 12.96 -9.67
CA GLY A 144 6.29 12.63 -9.78
C GLY A 144 5.38 13.62 -9.10
N GLU A 145 4.10 13.38 -9.24
CA GLU A 145 3.06 14.15 -8.57
C GLU A 145 2.10 13.22 -7.82
N LEU A 146 1.61 13.71 -6.69
CA LEU A 146 0.58 13.00 -5.94
C LEU A 146 -0.75 13.13 -6.69
N ALA A 147 -1.27 12.01 -7.16
CA ALA A 147 -2.53 11.97 -7.89
C ALA A 147 -3.72 11.71 -6.99
N VAL A 148 -3.55 10.87 -5.96
CA VAL A 148 -4.62 10.45 -5.05
C VAL A 148 -4.08 10.27 -3.64
N LEU A 149 -4.88 10.65 -2.66
CA LEU A 149 -4.70 10.32 -1.25
C LEU A 149 -6.06 9.96 -0.66
N MET A 150 -6.21 8.72 -0.16
CA MET A 150 -7.45 8.23 0.44
C MET A 150 -7.21 7.66 1.82
N ARG A 151 -8.13 7.94 2.73
CA ARG A 151 -8.19 7.33 4.06
C ARG A 151 -8.93 5.98 3.97
N PRO A 152 -8.78 5.10 4.97
CA PRO A 152 -9.55 3.84 4.97
C PRO A 152 -11.06 4.05 4.87
N ARG A 153 -11.60 5.17 5.38
CA ARG A 153 -13.05 5.46 5.26
C ARG A 153 -13.49 5.67 3.82
N GLU A 154 -12.71 6.36 2.99
CA GLU A 154 -13.02 6.53 1.57
C GLU A 154 -12.91 5.20 0.82
N LEU A 155 -11.91 4.40 1.14
CA LEU A 155 -11.77 3.06 0.57
C LEU A 155 -12.95 2.16 0.93
N ALA A 156 -13.43 2.21 2.17
CA ALA A 156 -14.60 1.47 2.62
C ALA A 156 -15.86 1.90 1.86
N LEU A 157 -16.04 3.20 1.63
CA LEU A 157 -17.17 3.72 0.84
C LEU A 157 -17.13 3.22 -0.61
N ILE A 158 -15.95 3.24 -1.24
CA ILE A 158 -15.77 2.72 -2.60
C ILE A 158 -16.05 1.20 -2.63
N ALA A 159 -15.59 0.48 -1.63
CA ALA A 159 -15.82 -0.96 -1.50
C ALA A 159 -17.29 -1.31 -1.25
N GLY A 160 -18.11 -0.35 -0.84
CA GLY A 160 -19.52 -0.57 -0.53
C GLY A 160 -19.75 -1.30 0.79
N VAL A 161 -18.78 -1.20 1.73
CA VAL A 161 -18.92 -1.76 3.09
C VAL A 161 -19.21 -0.64 4.08
N PRO A 162 -19.87 -0.94 5.23
CA PRO A 162 -20.08 0.06 6.26
C PRO A 162 -18.74 0.63 6.72
N GLY A 163 -18.63 1.98 6.73
CA GLY A 163 -17.41 2.65 7.16
C GLY A 163 -17.13 2.34 8.63
N GLY A 164 -16.17 1.51 8.89
CA GLY A 164 -15.52 1.47 10.20
C GLY A 164 -14.87 2.82 10.42
N GLY A 165 -15.36 3.57 11.37
CA GLY A 165 -15.01 4.97 11.56
C GLY A 165 -13.52 5.32 11.54
N ASN A 166 -13.26 6.55 11.10
CA ASN A 166 -12.01 7.34 11.11
C ASN A 166 -10.78 6.71 10.49
#